data_dd19561fb613812250a832f76b3e0494
#
_entry.id   dd19561fb613812250a832f76b3e0494
#
_cell.length_a   1.000
_cell.length_b   1.000
_cell.length_c   1.000
_cell.angle_alpha   90.00
_cell.angle_beta   90.00
_cell.angle_gamma   90.00
#
_symmetry.space_group_name_H-M   'P 1'
#
loop_
_entity.id
_entity.type
_entity.pdbx_description
1 polymer ?
#
loop_
_entity_poly.entity_id
_entity_poly.type
_entity_poly.pdbx_seq_one_letter_code
_entity_poly.pdbx_strand_id
1 'polypeptide(L)'
;MRAPDLAARAAAAVDDASSVPAVLAATCRALIDVLEAQACAISRLVGELLVQIEEVVQPGRSLIIGQGYVISDYPLTRFVLENREPMPVSVFDPEADTAESDLLRDLGYEALVMAPLVVGEETWGLVELYDAGERRFSADDLDLATRVLDHAGARLAELGA
;
A
#
# COMPACT_ATOMS: atom_id res chain seq x y z
N MET A 1 14.25 0.78 19.15
CA MET A 1 13.05 -0.08 19.15
C MET A 1 13.16 -1.05 17.97
N ARG A 2 12.86 -2.32 18.19
CA ARG A 2 12.93 -3.34 17.12
C ARG A 2 11.75 -3.18 16.16
N ALA A 3 11.94 -3.60 14.89
CA ALA A 3 10.91 -3.50 13.85
C ALA A 3 9.56 -4.15 14.24
N PRO A 4 9.50 -5.35 14.85
CA PRO A 4 8.23 -5.91 15.32
C PRO A 4 7.50 -5.02 16.34
N ASP A 5 8.24 -4.37 17.23
CA ASP A 5 7.67 -3.49 18.25
C ASP A 5 7.13 -2.20 17.63
N LEU A 6 7.83 -1.65 16.63
CA LEU A 6 7.36 -0.49 15.87
C LEU A 6 6.09 -0.82 15.09
N ALA A 7 6.06 -1.96 14.42
CA ALA A 7 4.89 -2.40 13.67
C ALA A 7 3.68 -2.59 14.59
N ALA A 8 3.86 -3.25 15.74
CA ALA A 8 2.79 -3.49 16.71
C ALA A 8 2.22 -2.18 17.24
N ARG A 9 3.06 -1.21 17.55
CA ARG A 9 2.62 0.12 18.04
C ARG A 9 1.88 0.90 16.95
N ALA A 10 2.42 0.90 15.73
CA ALA A 10 1.79 1.56 14.60
C ALA A 10 0.42 0.93 14.27
N ALA A 11 0.32 -0.39 14.39
CA ALA A 11 -0.89 -1.14 14.06
C ALA A 11 -1.92 -1.19 15.19
N ALA A 12 -1.69 -0.59 16.35
CA ALA A 12 -2.63 -0.64 17.47
C ALA A 12 -4.03 -0.15 17.08
N ALA A 13 -4.13 0.95 16.34
CA ALA A 13 -5.41 1.46 15.86
C ALA A 13 -6.05 0.54 14.80
N VAL A 14 -5.24 -0.18 14.03
CA VAL A 14 -5.71 -1.21 13.08
C VAL A 14 -6.38 -2.35 13.84
N ASP A 15 -5.72 -2.85 14.87
CA ASP A 15 -6.22 -3.96 15.70
C ASP A 15 -7.54 -3.60 16.41
N ASP A 16 -7.70 -2.33 16.80
CA ASP A 16 -8.88 -1.84 17.52
C ASP A 16 -10.03 -1.39 16.59
N ALA A 17 -9.79 -1.28 15.30
CA ALA A 17 -10.82 -0.83 14.36
C ALA A 17 -11.95 -1.85 14.24
N SER A 18 -13.20 -1.39 14.22
CA SER A 18 -14.39 -2.25 14.29
C SER A 18 -15.17 -2.36 12.98
N SER A 19 -14.67 -1.79 11.90
CA SER A 19 -15.28 -1.89 10.57
C SER A 19 -14.21 -1.95 9.50
N VAL A 20 -14.55 -2.50 8.34
CA VAL A 20 -13.62 -2.57 7.21
C VAL A 20 -13.10 -1.18 6.82
N PRO A 21 -13.92 -0.16 6.61
CA PRO A 21 -13.40 1.17 6.31
C PRO A 21 -12.46 1.74 7.38
N ALA A 22 -12.76 1.50 8.65
CA ALA A 22 -11.91 1.95 9.76
C ALA A 22 -10.56 1.24 9.77
N VAL A 23 -10.52 -0.06 9.46
CA VAL A 23 -9.26 -0.81 9.32
C VAL A 23 -8.42 -0.21 8.19
N LEU A 24 -9.02 0.04 7.04
CA LEU A 24 -8.30 0.57 5.89
C LEU A 24 -7.71 1.96 6.16
N ALA A 25 -8.50 2.85 6.76
CA ALA A 25 -8.02 4.19 7.13
C ALA A 25 -6.89 4.14 8.16
N ALA A 26 -7.04 3.31 9.19
CA ALA A 26 -6.01 3.13 10.21
C ALA A 26 -4.72 2.53 9.63
N THR A 27 -4.84 1.60 8.69
CA THR A 27 -3.72 0.99 8.00
C THR A 27 -2.93 2.02 7.19
N CYS A 28 -3.62 2.86 6.42
CA CYS A 28 -2.96 3.95 5.68
C CYS A 28 -2.20 4.89 6.62
N ARG A 29 -2.80 5.31 7.72
CA ARG A 29 -2.16 6.22 8.68
C ARG A 29 -0.96 5.57 9.36
N ALA A 30 -1.10 4.30 9.77
CA ALA A 30 0.00 3.56 10.38
C ALA A 30 1.22 3.46 9.45
N LEU A 31 0.99 3.15 8.18
CA LEU A 31 2.06 3.03 7.18
C LEU A 31 2.71 4.38 6.90
N ILE A 32 1.93 5.44 6.75
CA ILE A 32 2.46 6.80 6.55
C ILE A 32 3.35 7.20 7.72
N ASP A 33 2.88 6.96 8.94
CA ASP A 33 3.63 7.36 10.15
C ASP A 33 4.92 6.56 10.31
N VAL A 34 4.85 5.25 10.14
CA VAL A 34 5.99 4.37 10.41
C VAL A 34 7.07 4.44 9.32
N LEU A 35 6.67 4.70 8.08
CA LEU A 35 7.59 4.83 6.94
C LEU A 35 7.89 6.29 6.60
N GLU A 36 7.27 7.23 7.28
CA GLU A 36 7.41 8.66 7.01
C GLU A 36 7.13 9.00 5.54
N ALA A 37 6.06 8.40 4.99
CA ALA A 37 5.62 8.64 3.63
C ALA A 37 4.61 9.79 3.54
N GLN A 38 4.31 10.26 2.34
CA GLN A 38 3.40 11.39 2.15
C GLN A 38 1.95 10.99 1.96
N ALA A 39 1.71 9.84 1.35
CA ALA A 39 0.35 9.39 1.05
C ALA A 39 0.26 7.88 0.98
N CYS A 40 -0.94 7.37 1.12
CA CYS A 40 -1.22 5.94 1.02
C CYS A 40 -2.59 5.72 0.38
N ALA A 41 -2.70 4.71 -0.46
CA ALA A 41 -3.95 4.26 -1.05
C ALA A 41 -4.09 2.75 -0.91
N ILE A 42 -5.33 2.28 -0.80
CA ILE A 42 -5.65 0.85 -0.81
C ILE A 42 -6.66 0.60 -1.91
N SER A 43 -6.37 -0.38 -2.76
CA SER A 43 -7.27 -0.82 -3.82
C SER A 43 -7.73 -2.24 -3.55
N ARG A 44 -9.02 -2.49 -3.76
CA ARG A 44 -9.62 -3.82 -3.69
C ARG A 44 -9.40 -4.56 -5.01
N LEU A 45 -8.91 -5.77 -4.93
CA LEU A 45 -8.75 -6.64 -6.10
C LEU A 45 -10.07 -7.36 -6.38
N VAL A 46 -10.59 -7.18 -7.59
CA VAL A 46 -11.80 -7.86 -8.07
C VAL A 46 -11.48 -8.44 -9.46
N GLY A 47 -11.17 -9.74 -9.50
CA GLY A 47 -10.70 -10.38 -10.74
C GLY A 47 -9.41 -9.75 -11.25
N GLU A 48 -9.44 -9.19 -12.46
CA GLU A 48 -8.31 -8.49 -13.10
C GLU A 48 -8.35 -6.97 -12.89
N LEU A 49 -9.23 -6.48 -12.00
CA LEU A 49 -9.43 -5.07 -11.75
C LEU A 49 -9.04 -4.71 -10.32
N LEU A 50 -8.29 -3.62 -10.17
CA LEU A 50 -8.06 -2.96 -8.89
C LEU A 50 -8.94 -1.71 -8.82
N VAL A 51 -9.72 -1.57 -7.76
CA VAL A 51 -10.53 -0.39 -7.51
C VAL A 51 -10.06 0.29 -6.24
N GLN A 52 -9.63 1.54 -6.34
CA GLN A 52 -9.15 2.30 -5.18
C GLN A 52 -10.31 2.65 -4.27
N ILE A 53 -10.27 2.20 -3.02
CA ILE A 53 -11.36 2.33 -2.05
C ILE A 53 -10.99 3.13 -0.81
N GLU A 54 -9.72 3.40 -0.59
CA GLU A 54 -9.26 4.21 0.54
C GLU A 54 -8.03 5.02 0.15
N GLU A 55 -7.94 6.24 0.64
CA GLU A 55 -6.74 7.06 0.51
C GLU A 55 -6.56 7.98 1.72
N VAL A 56 -5.30 8.22 2.08
CA VAL A 56 -4.90 9.28 3.00
C VAL A 56 -3.84 10.10 2.29
N VAL A 57 -4.14 11.38 2.05
CA VAL A 57 -3.32 12.31 1.27
C VAL A 57 -3.21 13.64 1.98
N GLN A 58 -2.28 14.48 1.53
CA GLN A 58 -2.18 15.85 2.01
C GLN A 58 -3.41 16.67 1.58
N PRO A 59 -3.79 17.72 2.32
CA PRO A 59 -4.89 18.60 1.95
C PRO A 59 -4.74 19.14 0.51
N GLY A 60 -5.83 19.10 -0.25
CA GLY A 60 -5.86 19.58 -1.62
C GLY A 60 -5.32 18.60 -2.67
N ARG A 61 -4.92 17.40 -2.28
CA ARG A 61 -4.47 16.35 -3.19
C ARG A 61 -5.44 15.18 -3.21
N SER A 62 -5.40 14.38 -4.28
CA SER A 62 -6.17 13.15 -4.40
C SER A 62 -5.40 12.13 -5.23
N LEU A 63 -5.54 10.85 -4.86
CA LEU A 63 -5.08 9.71 -5.65
C LEU A 63 -6.22 9.10 -6.48
N ILE A 64 -7.31 9.84 -6.60
CA ILE A 64 -8.50 9.52 -7.41
C ILE A 64 -9.18 8.24 -6.91
N ILE A 65 -9.71 8.31 -5.68
CA ILE A 65 -10.49 7.24 -5.07
C ILE A 65 -11.68 6.85 -5.97
N GLY A 66 -11.93 5.55 -6.07
CA GLY A 66 -12.98 4.99 -6.93
C GLY A 66 -12.53 4.67 -8.36
N GLN A 67 -11.33 5.09 -8.76
CA GLN A 67 -10.79 4.75 -10.07
C GLN A 67 -10.40 3.28 -10.13
N GLY A 68 -10.67 2.64 -11.27
CA GLY A 68 -10.28 1.27 -11.56
C GLY A 68 -9.02 1.21 -12.42
N TYR A 69 -8.19 0.20 -12.15
CA TYR A 69 -6.98 -0.10 -12.93
C TYR A 69 -7.02 -1.55 -13.38
N VAL A 70 -6.77 -1.79 -14.67
CA VAL A 70 -6.68 -3.14 -15.22
C VAL A 70 -5.27 -3.67 -14.98
N ILE A 71 -5.13 -4.77 -14.24
CA ILE A 71 -3.83 -5.32 -13.82
C ILE A 71 -2.95 -5.66 -15.02
N SER A 72 -3.53 -6.10 -16.13
CA SER A 72 -2.78 -6.46 -17.34
C SER A 72 -1.97 -5.30 -17.93
N ASP A 73 -2.34 -4.05 -17.62
CA ASP A 73 -1.61 -2.86 -18.07
C ASP A 73 -0.39 -2.54 -17.19
N TYR A 74 -0.25 -3.20 -16.03
CA TYR A 74 0.78 -2.93 -15.03
C TYR A 74 1.50 -4.21 -14.60
N PRO A 75 2.55 -4.64 -15.34
CA PRO A 75 3.23 -5.91 -15.06
C PRO A 75 3.82 -6.02 -13.65
N LEU A 76 4.35 -4.92 -13.10
CA LEU A 76 4.92 -4.93 -11.75
C LEU A 76 3.83 -5.08 -10.69
N THR A 77 2.68 -4.46 -10.88
CA THR A 77 1.52 -4.63 -10.00
C THR A 77 1.06 -6.09 -9.98
N ARG A 78 0.98 -6.72 -11.16
CA ARG A 78 0.67 -8.15 -11.26
C ARG A 78 1.67 -9.00 -10.50
N PHE A 79 2.96 -8.71 -10.64
CA PHE A 79 4.02 -9.43 -9.92
C PHE A 79 3.82 -9.36 -8.40
N VAL A 80 3.56 -8.17 -7.87
CA VAL A 80 3.33 -7.95 -6.43
C VAL A 80 2.14 -8.77 -5.92
N LEU A 81 1.04 -8.75 -6.66
CA LEU A 81 -0.17 -9.46 -6.27
C LEU A 81 -0.01 -10.98 -6.34
N GLU A 82 0.61 -11.49 -7.38
CA GLU A 82 0.79 -12.94 -7.60
C GLU A 82 1.86 -13.53 -6.68
N ASN A 83 2.97 -12.83 -6.47
CA ASN A 83 4.08 -13.33 -5.66
C ASN A 83 3.99 -12.94 -4.18
N ARG A 84 3.04 -12.04 -3.85
CA ARG A 84 2.83 -11.55 -2.48
C ARG A 84 4.09 -10.95 -1.87
N GLU A 85 4.82 -10.19 -2.66
CA GLU A 85 6.04 -9.50 -2.25
C GLU A 85 5.91 -8.00 -2.44
N PRO A 86 6.30 -7.18 -1.44
CA PRO A 86 6.34 -5.74 -1.62
C PRO A 86 7.48 -5.36 -2.56
N MET A 87 7.25 -4.33 -3.38
CA MET A 87 8.23 -3.82 -4.33
C MET A 87 8.31 -2.30 -4.28
N PRO A 88 9.53 -1.73 -4.20
CA PRO A 88 9.70 -0.30 -4.31
C PRO A 88 9.79 0.11 -5.79
N VAL A 89 9.32 1.31 -6.09
CA VAL A 89 9.45 1.96 -7.40
C VAL A 89 9.97 3.37 -7.21
N SER A 90 10.92 3.76 -8.06
CA SER A 90 11.40 5.15 -8.12
C SER A 90 11.47 5.58 -9.57
N VAL A 91 10.97 6.79 -9.87
CA VAL A 91 11.07 7.35 -11.23
C VAL A 91 12.52 7.66 -11.61
N PHE A 92 13.41 7.72 -10.63
CA PHE A 92 14.85 7.96 -10.85
C PHE A 92 15.63 6.67 -11.12
N ASP A 93 15.02 5.51 -10.98
CA ASP A 93 15.64 4.24 -11.32
C ASP A 93 15.59 4.04 -12.84
N PRO A 94 16.75 3.92 -13.53
CA PRO A 94 16.75 3.74 -14.98
C PRO A 94 16.14 2.40 -15.42
N GLU A 95 16.03 1.42 -14.52
CA GLU A 95 15.41 0.12 -14.78
C GLU A 95 13.95 0.04 -14.32
N ALA A 96 13.36 1.15 -13.84
CA ALA A 96 11.99 1.18 -13.39
C ALA A 96 11.01 0.83 -14.51
N ASP A 97 9.94 0.11 -14.15
CA ASP A 97 8.84 -0.19 -15.08
C ASP A 97 8.23 1.13 -15.58
N THR A 98 8.13 1.27 -16.91
CA THR A 98 7.67 2.50 -17.54
C THR A 98 6.22 2.83 -17.20
N ALA A 99 5.34 1.83 -17.22
CA ALA A 99 3.91 2.04 -16.92
C ALA A 99 3.71 2.55 -15.48
N GLU A 100 4.41 1.94 -14.52
CA GLU A 100 4.34 2.37 -13.12
C GLU A 100 4.97 3.74 -12.92
N SER A 101 6.11 4.02 -13.55
CA SER A 101 6.81 5.32 -13.45
C SER A 101 5.96 6.45 -14.03
N ASP A 102 5.32 6.23 -15.17
CA ASP A 102 4.47 7.24 -15.82
C ASP A 102 3.23 7.52 -14.96
N LEU A 103 2.57 6.49 -14.43
CA LEU A 103 1.45 6.67 -13.53
C LEU A 103 1.84 7.41 -12.26
N LEU A 104 2.98 7.07 -11.69
CA LEU A 104 3.51 7.70 -10.47
C LEU A 104 3.75 9.20 -10.69
N ARG A 105 4.39 9.57 -11.80
CA ARG A 105 4.60 10.97 -12.18
C ARG A 105 3.29 11.71 -12.38
N ASP A 106 2.32 11.09 -13.03
CA ASP A 106 1.00 11.68 -13.27
C ASP A 106 0.28 11.98 -11.95
N LEU A 107 0.46 11.15 -10.94
CA LEU A 107 -0.08 11.37 -9.59
C LEU A 107 0.70 12.43 -8.80
N GLY A 108 1.85 12.89 -9.30
CA GLY A 108 2.65 13.93 -8.67
C GLY A 108 3.62 13.44 -7.60
N TYR A 109 4.00 12.17 -7.66
CA TYR A 109 4.97 11.56 -6.75
C TYR A 109 6.13 10.97 -7.53
N GLU A 110 7.20 10.59 -6.83
CA GLU A 110 8.43 10.12 -7.45
C GLU A 110 8.93 8.81 -6.88
N ALA A 111 8.39 8.41 -5.74
CA ALA A 111 8.69 7.14 -5.08
C ALA A 111 7.41 6.44 -4.61
N LEU A 112 7.42 5.12 -4.65
CA LEU A 112 6.26 4.29 -4.35
C LEU A 112 6.72 2.96 -3.73
N VAL A 113 5.97 2.48 -2.76
CA VAL A 113 6.01 1.06 -2.36
C VAL A 113 4.66 0.46 -2.72
N MET A 114 4.68 -0.63 -3.47
CA MET A 114 3.52 -1.48 -3.70
C MET A 114 3.62 -2.70 -2.80
N ALA A 115 2.56 -3.01 -2.07
CA ALA A 115 2.54 -4.16 -1.19
C ALA A 115 1.19 -4.88 -1.25
N PRO A 116 1.18 -6.22 -1.21
CA PRO A 116 -0.06 -6.97 -1.22
C PRO A 116 -0.73 -6.92 0.14
N LEU A 117 -2.05 -6.79 0.14
CA LEU A 117 -2.87 -6.97 1.33
C LEU A 117 -3.53 -8.33 1.26
N VAL A 118 -3.07 -9.25 2.12
CA VAL A 118 -3.53 -10.64 2.15
C VAL A 118 -4.50 -10.82 3.31
N VAL A 119 -5.69 -11.37 3.03
CA VAL A 119 -6.71 -11.66 4.04
C VAL A 119 -7.00 -13.15 3.99
N GLY A 120 -6.67 -13.86 5.07
CA GLY A 120 -6.71 -15.31 5.07
C GLY A 120 -5.72 -15.87 4.04
N GLU A 121 -6.22 -16.61 3.07
CA GLU A 121 -5.40 -17.17 1.99
C GLU A 121 -5.52 -16.40 0.67
N GLU A 122 -6.29 -15.31 0.66
CA GLU A 122 -6.56 -14.55 -0.54
C GLU A 122 -5.72 -13.26 -0.62
N THR A 123 -5.25 -12.94 -1.81
CA THR A 123 -4.77 -11.59 -2.10
C THR A 123 -6.00 -10.69 -2.24
N TRP A 124 -6.26 -9.92 -1.20
CA TRP A 124 -7.47 -9.10 -1.10
C TRP A 124 -7.35 -7.79 -1.86
N GLY A 125 -6.15 -7.22 -1.86
CA GLY A 125 -5.93 -5.92 -2.49
C GLY A 125 -4.47 -5.52 -2.56
N LEU A 126 -4.27 -4.30 -3.02
CA LEU A 126 -2.97 -3.65 -3.17
C LEU A 126 -2.91 -2.41 -2.29
N VAL A 127 -1.80 -2.25 -1.60
CA VAL A 127 -1.49 -1.06 -0.82
C VAL A 127 -0.35 -0.32 -1.50
N GLU A 128 -0.52 0.98 -1.68
CA GLU A 128 0.47 1.84 -2.31
C GLU A 128 0.83 3.00 -1.40
N LEU A 129 2.12 3.13 -1.08
CA LEU A 129 2.66 4.24 -0.31
C LEU A 129 3.46 5.14 -1.24
N TYR A 130 3.17 6.43 -1.19
CA TYR A 130 3.74 7.43 -2.08
C TYR A 130 4.63 8.40 -1.32
N ASP A 131 5.75 8.79 -1.96
CA ASP A 131 6.64 9.82 -1.44
C ASP A 131 7.24 10.65 -2.58
N ALA A 132 7.88 11.74 -2.21
CA ALA A 132 8.52 12.66 -3.15
C ALA A 132 10.03 12.45 -3.19
N GLY A 133 10.65 12.95 -4.29
CA GLY A 133 12.11 12.98 -4.44
C GLY A 133 12.72 11.61 -4.61
N GLU A 134 14.02 11.54 -4.39
CA GLU A 134 14.80 10.31 -4.53
C GLU A 134 14.67 9.40 -3.32
N ARG A 135 13.53 9.38 -2.66
CA ARG A 135 13.27 8.47 -1.55
C ARG A 135 13.52 7.02 -1.98
N ARG A 136 14.38 6.34 -1.23
CA ARG A 136 14.63 4.92 -1.44
C ARG A 136 14.16 4.14 -0.23
N PHE A 137 13.16 3.30 -0.45
CA PHE A 137 12.65 2.41 0.59
C PHE A 137 13.58 1.22 0.73
N SER A 138 14.08 1.00 1.94
CA SER A 138 15.01 -0.08 2.26
C SER A 138 14.29 -1.42 2.44
N ALA A 139 15.07 -2.51 2.50
CA ALA A 139 14.53 -3.82 2.85
C ALA A 139 13.85 -3.80 4.23
N ASP A 140 14.39 -3.04 5.18
CA ASP A 140 13.79 -2.87 6.50
C ASP A 140 12.45 -2.13 6.43
N ASP A 141 12.34 -1.12 5.57
CA ASP A 141 11.08 -0.41 5.32
C ASP A 141 10.02 -1.37 4.77
N LEU A 142 10.38 -2.20 3.81
CA LEU A 142 9.47 -3.18 3.20
C LEU A 142 9.02 -4.23 4.23
N ASP A 143 9.93 -4.71 5.08
CA ASP A 143 9.61 -5.64 6.16
C ASP A 143 8.64 -5.02 7.16
N LEU A 144 8.89 -3.77 7.54
CA LEU A 144 8.02 -3.02 8.45
C LEU A 144 6.62 -2.83 7.88
N ALA A 145 6.51 -2.49 6.60
CA ALA A 145 5.23 -2.39 5.91
C ALA A 145 4.49 -3.73 5.92
N THR A 146 5.18 -4.82 5.62
CA THR A 146 4.60 -6.18 5.63
C THR A 146 4.03 -6.52 7.01
N ARG A 147 4.74 -6.20 8.08
CA ARG A 147 4.27 -6.46 9.45
C ARG A 147 3.01 -5.68 9.80
N VAL A 148 2.93 -4.41 9.41
CA VAL A 148 1.70 -3.62 9.60
C VAL A 148 0.54 -4.22 8.79
N LEU A 149 0.80 -4.63 7.55
CA LEU A 149 -0.21 -5.25 6.68
C LEU A 149 -0.67 -6.61 7.19
N ASP A 150 0.19 -7.36 7.87
CA ASP A 150 -0.22 -8.60 8.54
C ASP A 150 -1.29 -8.34 9.61
N HIS A 151 -1.13 -7.27 10.39
CA HIS A 151 -2.17 -6.83 11.34
C HIS A 151 -3.48 -6.47 10.62
N ALA A 152 -3.39 -5.72 9.53
CA ALA A 152 -4.56 -5.33 8.75
C ALA A 152 -5.29 -6.55 8.18
N GLY A 153 -4.56 -7.49 7.59
CA GLY A 153 -5.12 -8.73 7.04
C GLY A 153 -5.80 -9.57 8.11
N ALA A 154 -5.18 -9.72 9.27
CA ALA A 154 -5.76 -10.46 10.39
C ALA A 154 -7.05 -9.80 10.88
N ARG A 155 -7.07 -8.48 11.02
CA ARG A 155 -8.27 -7.76 11.46
C ARG A 155 -9.39 -7.81 10.45
N LEU A 156 -9.08 -7.66 9.16
CA LEU A 156 -10.07 -7.81 8.09
C LEU A 156 -10.69 -9.23 8.08
N ALA A 157 -9.88 -10.26 8.30
CA ALA A 157 -10.37 -11.64 8.40
C ALA A 157 -11.34 -11.80 9.57
N GLU A 158 -11.03 -11.23 10.74
CA GLU A 158 -11.92 -11.25 11.90
C GLU A 158 -13.26 -10.57 11.63
N LEU A 159 -13.27 -9.53 10.80
CA LEU A 159 -14.46 -8.78 10.42
C LEU A 159 -15.23 -9.42 9.25
N GLY A 160 -14.73 -10.52 8.70
CA GLY A 160 -15.39 -11.24 7.61
C GLY A 160 -15.20 -10.59 6.23
N ALA A 161 -14.17 -9.78 6.08
CA ALA A 161 -13.90 -9.12 4.79
C ALA A 161 -13.35 -10.09 3.74
#